data_bc36ec8690636fe0253ce2bf06607351
#
_entry.id   bc36ec8690636fe0253ce2bf06607351
#
_cell.length_a   1.000
_cell.length_b   1.000
_cell.length_c   1.000
_cell.angle_alpha   90.00
_cell.angle_beta   90.00
_cell.angle_gamma   90.00
#
_symmetry.space_group_name_H-M   'P 1'
#
loop_
_entity.id
_entity.type
_entity.pdbx_description
1 polymer ?
#
loop_
_entity_poly.entity_id
_entity_poly.type
_entity_poly.pdbx_seq_one_letter_code
_entity_poly.pdbx_strand_id
1 'polypeptide(L)'
;MFKISIILPTYNVEQYIARAIESCINQTFKDIEIIVVDDCGNDNSINIAKEYSKKDKRIKIIHNEKNLGLLRARYEGVKVANSPYIMFLDPDDYLEL
;
A
#
# COMPACT_ATOMS: atom_id res chain seq x y z
N MET A 1 13.15 5.57 -11.75
CA MET A 1 13.49 5.45 -10.31
C MET A 1 12.43 6.14 -9.45
N PHE A 2 11.99 5.48 -8.41
CA PHE A 2 11.02 6.07 -7.49
C PHE A 2 11.71 7.00 -6.50
N LYS A 3 11.03 8.08 -6.12
CA LYS A 3 11.54 9.01 -5.11
C LYS A 3 10.83 8.88 -3.77
N ILE A 4 9.59 8.40 -3.78
CA ILE A 4 8.79 8.22 -2.58
C ILE A 4 8.18 6.83 -2.60
N SER A 5 8.26 6.11 -1.49
CA SER A 5 7.52 4.86 -1.30
C SER A 5 6.39 5.12 -0.32
N ILE A 6 5.16 4.86 -0.75
CA ILE A 6 3.98 4.96 0.10
C ILE A 6 3.62 3.57 0.58
N ILE A 7 3.61 3.38 1.88
CA ILE A 7 3.37 2.08 2.49
C ILE A 7 1.97 2.04 3.07
N LEU A 8 1.17 1.07 2.60
CA LEU A 8 -0.21 0.87 3.03
C LEU A 8 -0.29 -0.45 3.81
N PRO A 9 -0.17 -0.41 5.15
CA PRO A 9 -0.40 -1.62 5.95
C PRO A 9 -1.88 -1.98 5.85
N THR A 10 -2.18 -3.20 5.40
CA THR A 10 -3.52 -3.57 4.99
C THR A 10 -4.03 -4.76 5.81
N TYR A 11 -5.08 -4.52 6.58
CA TYR A 11 -5.74 -5.54 7.38
C TYR A 11 -7.23 -5.22 7.48
N ASN A 12 -8.04 -6.00 6.75
CA ASN A 12 -9.51 -5.90 6.79
C ASN A 12 -10.02 -4.46 6.54
N VAL A 13 -9.56 -3.87 5.44
CA VAL A 13 -9.94 -2.51 5.04
C VAL A 13 -10.63 -2.49 3.69
N GLU A 14 -11.39 -3.53 3.40
CA GLU A 14 -12.05 -3.75 2.11
C GLU A 14 -12.86 -2.55 1.64
N GLN A 15 -13.51 -1.83 2.55
CA GLN A 15 -14.34 -0.67 2.23
C GLN A 15 -13.51 0.56 1.83
N TYR A 16 -12.22 0.58 2.14
CA TYR A 16 -11.39 1.78 2.03
C TYR A 16 -10.20 1.63 1.10
N ILE A 17 -9.76 0.38 0.83
CA ILE A 17 -8.49 0.15 0.14
C ILE A 17 -8.48 0.72 -1.28
N ALA A 18 -9.60 0.63 -2.01
CA ALA A 18 -9.68 1.15 -3.37
C ALA A 18 -9.47 2.66 -3.38
N ARG A 19 -10.12 3.37 -2.47
CA ARG A 19 -9.99 4.83 -2.38
C ARG A 19 -8.56 5.23 -2.03
N ALA A 20 -7.94 4.51 -1.10
CA ALA A 20 -6.58 4.79 -0.69
C ALA A 20 -5.60 4.61 -1.86
N ILE A 21 -5.71 3.49 -2.57
CA ILE A 21 -4.84 3.22 -3.72
C ILE A 21 -5.07 4.24 -4.83
N GLU A 22 -6.32 4.54 -5.15
CA GLU A 22 -6.63 5.52 -6.19
C GLU A 22 -6.08 6.90 -5.84
N SER A 23 -6.13 7.29 -4.58
CA SER A 23 -5.58 8.58 -4.16
C SER A 23 -4.06 8.64 -4.38
N CYS A 24 -3.37 7.51 -4.23
CA CYS A 24 -1.93 7.43 -4.51
C CYS A 24 -1.65 7.49 -6.02
N ILE A 25 -2.41 6.73 -6.80
CA ILE A 25 -2.23 6.69 -8.27
C ILE A 25 -2.45 8.06 -8.88
N ASN A 26 -3.39 8.82 -8.35
CA ASN A 26 -3.82 10.09 -8.93
C ASN A 26 -3.02 11.30 -8.46
N GLN A 27 -1.96 11.10 -7.68
CA GLN A 27 -1.11 12.22 -7.28
C GLN A 27 -0.41 12.83 -8.50
N THR A 28 -0.22 14.13 -8.47
CA THR A 28 0.48 14.83 -9.56
C THR A 28 1.94 14.40 -9.65
N PHE A 29 2.56 14.10 -8.52
CA PHE A 29 3.91 13.57 -8.49
C PHE A 29 3.87 12.08 -8.84
N LYS A 30 4.54 11.68 -9.92
CA LYS A 30 4.40 10.33 -10.47
C LYS A 30 5.51 9.34 -10.08
N ASP A 31 6.61 9.81 -9.51
CA ASP A 31 7.73 8.93 -9.12
C ASP A 31 7.47 8.27 -7.76
N ILE A 32 6.34 7.59 -7.65
CA ILE A 32 5.85 6.99 -6.42
C ILE A 32 5.80 5.47 -6.56
N GLU A 33 6.38 4.78 -5.59
CA GLU A 33 6.20 3.34 -5.41
C GLU A 33 5.10 3.13 -4.37
N ILE A 34 4.14 2.27 -4.65
CA ILE A 34 3.02 1.99 -3.75
C ILE A 34 3.18 0.57 -3.24
N ILE A 35 3.38 0.41 -1.94
CA ILE A 35 3.62 -0.88 -1.32
C ILE A 35 2.44 -1.24 -0.43
N VAL A 36 1.66 -2.24 -0.85
CA VAL A 36 0.54 -2.76 -0.07
C VAL A 36 1.07 -3.93 0.75
N VAL A 37 1.01 -3.80 2.07
CA VAL A 37 1.45 -4.87 2.97
C VAL A 37 0.23 -5.63 3.46
N ASP A 38 0.07 -6.86 2.97
CA ASP A 38 -1.01 -7.75 3.40
C ASP A 38 -0.67 -8.33 4.76
N ASP A 39 -1.33 -7.84 5.80
CA ASP A 39 -1.11 -8.30 7.17
C ASP A 39 -2.06 -9.46 7.53
N CYS A 40 -2.33 -10.32 6.57
CA CYS A 40 -3.07 -11.56 6.76
C CYS A 40 -4.52 -11.34 7.19
N GLY A 41 -5.21 -10.42 6.50
CA GLY A 41 -6.62 -10.16 6.75
C GLY A 41 -7.54 -11.22 6.14
N ASN A 42 -8.81 -11.19 6.52
CA ASN A 42 -9.81 -12.18 6.12
C ASN A 42 -10.80 -11.65 5.11
N ASP A 43 -10.74 -10.39 4.75
CA ASP A 43 -11.70 -9.79 3.82
C ASP A 43 -11.11 -9.73 2.41
N ASN A 44 -11.75 -8.97 1.53
CA ASN A 44 -11.40 -8.89 0.13
C ASN A 44 -10.35 -7.80 -0.18
N SER A 45 -9.75 -7.18 0.84
CA SER A 45 -8.80 -6.06 0.65
C SER A 45 -7.70 -6.37 -0.36
N ILE A 46 -7.08 -7.53 -0.22
CA ILE A 46 -5.92 -7.88 -1.06
C ILE A 46 -6.33 -8.20 -2.48
N ASN A 47 -7.50 -8.81 -2.68
CA ASN A 47 -7.99 -9.05 -4.03
C ASN A 47 -8.24 -7.74 -4.76
N ILE A 48 -8.75 -6.73 -4.06
CA ILE A 48 -8.95 -5.39 -4.62
C ILE A 48 -7.58 -4.79 -4.99
N ALA A 49 -6.61 -4.87 -4.09
CA ALA A 49 -5.26 -4.36 -4.34
C ALA A 49 -4.62 -5.06 -5.54
N LYS A 50 -4.81 -6.37 -5.68
CA LYS A 50 -4.26 -7.13 -6.82
C LYS A 50 -4.84 -6.65 -8.15
N GLU A 51 -6.10 -6.29 -8.20
CA GLU A 51 -6.69 -5.75 -9.43
C GLU A 51 -6.01 -4.44 -9.84
N TYR A 52 -5.73 -3.56 -8.88
CA TYR A 52 -5.01 -2.33 -9.17
C TYR A 52 -3.57 -2.59 -9.59
N SER A 53 -2.91 -3.58 -8.99
CA SER A 53 -1.51 -3.88 -9.33
C SER A 53 -1.37 -4.40 -10.76
N LYS A 54 -2.40 -5.01 -11.31
CA LYS A 54 -2.39 -5.44 -12.72
C LYS A 54 -2.42 -4.25 -13.68
N LYS A 55 -2.98 -3.12 -13.25
CA LYS A 55 -3.15 -1.93 -14.09
C LYS A 55 -2.03 -0.92 -13.90
N ASP A 56 -1.33 -0.97 -12.79
CA ASP A 56 -0.28 0.02 -12.48
C ASP A 56 0.93 -0.70 -11.89
N LYS A 57 2.04 -0.66 -12.63
CA LYS A 57 3.28 -1.36 -12.26
C LYS A 57 3.97 -0.78 -11.04
N ARG A 58 3.57 0.40 -10.59
CA ARG A 58 4.14 1.03 -9.39
C ARG A 58 3.64 0.37 -8.11
N ILE A 59 2.59 -0.44 -8.19
CA ILE A 59 1.99 -1.10 -7.04
C ILE A 59 2.64 -2.44 -6.81
N LYS A 60 3.16 -2.62 -5.61
CA LYS A 60 3.80 -3.86 -5.16
C LYS A 60 3.01 -4.38 -3.96
N ILE A 61 2.76 -5.68 -3.92
CA ILE A 61 2.05 -6.30 -2.80
C ILE A 61 2.98 -7.29 -2.13
N ILE A 62 3.14 -7.17 -0.81
CA ILE A 62 3.88 -8.14 -0.03
C ILE A 62 2.94 -8.76 1.00
N HIS A 63 3.21 -10.01 1.35
CA HIS A 63 2.34 -10.80 2.23
C HIS A 63 3.08 -11.19 3.50
N ASN A 64 2.48 -10.89 4.65
CA ASN A 64 2.94 -11.44 5.92
C ASN A 64 2.31 -12.82 6.11
N GLU A 65 3.05 -13.73 6.72
CA GLU A 65 2.55 -15.10 6.94
C GLU A 65 1.45 -15.15 8.01
N LYS A 66 1.40 -14.14 8.87
CA LYS A 66 0.40 -14.04 9.93
C LYS A 66 0.19 -12.56 10.24
N ASN A 67 -0.85 -12.25 10.99
CA ASN A 67 -1.10 -10.89 11.44
C ASN A 67 -0.01 -10.47 12.42
N LEU A 68 0.79 -9.49 12.02
CA LEU A 68 1.89 -8.96 12.83
C LEU A 68 1.56 -7.65 13.52
N GLY A 69 0.42 -7.05 13.19
CA GLY A 69 0.01 -5.77 13.71
C GLY A 69 0.53 -4.60 12.88
N LEU A 70 -0.03 -3.42 13.11
CA LEU A 70 0.22 -2.24 12.30
C LEU A 70 1.69 -1.84 12.25
N LEU A 71 2.35 -1.83 13.39
CA LEU A 71 3.75 -1.40 13.47
C LEU A 71 4.66 -2.32 12.67
N ARG A 72 4.49 -3.64 12.81
CA ARG A 72 5.29 -4.61 12.06
C ARG A 72 4.97 -4.59 10.58
N ALA A 73 3.71 -4.37 10.21
CA ALA A 73 3.33 -4.26 8.81
C ALA A 73 4.04 -3.08 8.16
N ARG A 74 4.09 -1.94 8.84
CA ARG A 74 4.84 -0.77 8.35
C ARG A 74 6.33 -1.11 8.17
N TYR A 75 6.91 -1.78 9.14
CA TYR A 75 8.32 -2.16 9.10
C TYR A 75 8.61 -3.08 7.91
N GLU A 76 7.75 -4.07 7.65
CA GLU A 76 7.92 -4.97 6.52
C GLU A 76 7.86 -4.21 5.19
N GLY A 77 6.99 -3.20 5.10
CA GLY A 77 6.94 -2.34 3.92
C GLY A 77 8.23 -1.55 3.73
N VAL A 78 8.78 -1.00 4.81
CA VAL A 78 10.04 -0.25 4.74
C VAL A 78 11.18 -1.12 4.22
N LYS A 79 11.22 -2.39 4.62
CA LYS A 79 12.30 -3.30 4.22
C LYS A 79 12.37 -3.52 2.71
N VAL A 80 11.25 -3.40 2.00
CA VAL A 80 11.23 -3.62 0.55
C VAL A 80 11.16 -2.32 -0.26
N ALA A 81 11.11 -1.18 0.41
CA ALA A 81 11.03 0.11 -0.27
C ALA A 81 12.33 0.44 -0.99
N ASN A 82 12.21 1.00 -2.19
CA ASN A 82 13.34 1.33 -3.05
C ASN A 82 13.54 2.83 -3.23
N SER A 83 12.98 3.63 -2.33
CA SER A 83 12.99 5.08 -2.46
C SER A 83 13.70 5.73 -1.27
N PRO A 84 14.29 6.93 -1.44
CA PRO A 84 14.93 7.63 -0.34
C PRO A 84 13.94 8.20 0.68
N TYR A 85 12.67 8.38 0.29
CA TYR A 85 11.64 8.91 1.19
C TYR A 85 10.52 7.90 1.35
N ILE A 86 10.03 7.79 2.59
CA ILE A 86 8.98 6.85 2.98
C ILE A 86 7.80 7.64 3.52
N MET A 87 6.61 7.30 3.09
CA MET A 87 5.36 7.84 3.63
C MET A 87 4.47 6.67 4.03
N PHE A 88 3.80 6.78 5.17
CA PHE A 88 2.82 5.78 5.60
C PHE A 88 1.42 6.33 5.37
N LEU A 89 0.55 5.50 4.83
CA LEU A 89 -0.85 5.84 4.63
C LEU A 89 -1.71 4.68 5.13
N ASP A 90 -2.48 4.94 6.18
CA ASP A 90 -3.44 3.94 6.65
C ASP A 90 -4.58 3.87 5.64
N PRO A 91 -5.00 2.67 5.19
CA PRO A 91 -5.96 2.57 4.09
C PRO A 91 -7.37 3.09 4.36
N ASP A 92 -7.71 3.41 5.61
CA ASP A 92 -8.96 4.11 5.91
C ASP A 92 -8.84 5.62 5.67
N ASP A 93 -7.64 6.09 5.31
CA ASP A 93 -7.38 7.46 4.87
C ASP A 93 -7.15 7.50 3.37
N TYR A 94 -6.92 8.69 2.85
CA TYR A 94 -6.54 8.89 1.45
C TYR A 94 -5.77 10.20 1.31
N LEU A 95 -4.99 10.29 0.22
CA LEU A 95 -4.23 11.50 -0.06
C LEU A 95 -5.07 12.46 -0.91
N GLU A 96 -5.01 13.75 -0.59
CA GLU A 96 -5.62 14.77 -1.43
C GLU A 96 -4.66 15.16 -2.55
N LEU A 97 -5.21 15.55 -3.67
CA LEU A 97 -4.44 16.00 -4.82
C LEU A 97 -3.85 17.38 -4.61
#